data_7d53b378af4e4bb0399f092c14f07d25
#
_entry.id   7d53b378af4e4bb0399f092c14f07d25
#
_cell.length_a   1.000
_cell.length_b   1.000
_cell.length_c   1.000
_cell.angle_alpha   90.00
_cell.angle_beta   90.00
_cell.angle_gamma   90.00
#
_symmetry.space_group_name_H-M   'P 1'
#
loop_
_entity.id
_entity.type
_entity.pdbx_description
1 polymer ?
#
loop_
_entity_poly.entity_id
_entity_poly.type
_entity_poly.pdbx_seq_one_letter_code
_entity_poly.pdbx_strand_id
1 'polypeptide(L)'
;QRVALARAMVAETKLMLLDEPLTNLDANLREEMRFEIRELQRRKGVTVLYVTHDQEIALAISDRMAGLDKDGRICQIGNPVDVFERPSNAFVFRFMGVANMVPIDVRENKIFVKNTDAVLSDSVPGFVPNNPVLGCRPSDVDIIREPEPGMPTATVKRGNLLGPIVDQRLDFAGMELRAQIDTHKAVDLNLIFKEGDKVGIKLANQLLFDSATLEGVSGDA
;
A
#
# COMPACT_ATOMS: atom_id res chain seq x y z
N GLN A 1 -24.84 16.85 0.05
CA GLN A 1 -24.35 15.66 -0.65
C GLN A 1 -25.33 14.47 -0.55
N ARG A 2 -25.81 14.07 0.63
CA ARG A 2 -26.81 12.96 0.79
C ARG A 2 -28.07 13.15 -0.08
N VAL A 3 -28.60 14.38 -0.15
CA VAL A 3 -29.76 14.69 -1.01
C VAL A 3 -29.39 14.57 -2.49
N ALA A 4 -28.21 15.02 -2.90
CA ALA A 4 -27.75 14.89 -4.28
C ALA A 4 -27.56 13.42 -4.68
N LEU A 5 -26.98 12.62 -3.81
CA LEU A 5 -26.85 11.18 -3.98
C LEU A 5 -28.22 10.50 -4.09
N ALA A 6 -29.14 10.81 -3.17
CA ALA A 6 -30.51 10.27 -3.20
C ALA A 6 -31.25 10.65 -4.50
N ARG A 7 -31.10 11.89 -4.98
CA ARG A 7 -31.66 12.33 -6.27
C ARG A 7 -31.10 11.55 -7.46
N ALA A 8 -29.77 11.34 -7.49
CA ALA A 8 -29.12 10.55 -8.53
C ALA A 8 -29.63 9.09 -8.53
N MET A 9 -29.89 8.55 -7.35
CA MET A 9 -30.38 7.18 -7.17
C MET A 9 -31.84 6.97 -7.58
N VAL A 10 -32.68 8.01 -7.48
CA VAL A 10 -34.10 7.95 -7.86
C VAL A 10 -34.29 8.10 -9.38
N ALA A 11 -33.31 8.63 -10.09
CA ALA A 11 -33.40 8.99 -11.49
C ALA A 11 -33.47 7.80 -12.48
N GLU A 12 -33.49 6.55 -12.01
CA GLU A 12 -33.61 5.31 -12.83
C GLU A 12 -32.72 5.26 -14.08
N THR A 13 -31.50 5.76 -13.94
CA THR A 13 -30.53 5.79 -15.04
C THR A 13 -29.77 4.44 -15.13
N LYS A 14 -29.35 4.07 -16.34
CA LYS A 14 -28.49 2.88 -16.55
C LYS A 14 -27.05 3.11 -16.10
N LEU A 15 -26.61 4.37 -16.11
CA LEU A 15 -25.26 4.80 -15.71
C LEU A 15 -25.38 5.97 -14.74
N MET A 16 -24.68 5.87 -13.62
CA MET A 16 -24.56 6.90 -12.59
C MET A 16 -23.11 7.37 -12.51
N LEU A 17 -22.90 8.67 -12.50
CA LEU A 17 -21.58 9.28 -12.33
C LEU A 17 -21.52 9.92 -10.94
N LEU A 18 -20.55 9.50 -10.13
CA LEU A 18 -20.32 10.00 -8.78
C LEU A 18 -18.91 10.55 -8.70
N ASP A 19 -18.80 11.85 -8.48
CA ASP A 19 -17.52 12.54 -8.32
C ASP A 19 -17.39 12.97 -6.86
N GLU A 20 -16.44 12.34 -6.15
CA GLU A 20 -16.13 12.57 -4.74
C GLU A 20 -17.37 12.64 -3.81
N PRO A 21 -18.35 11.72 -3.91
CA PRO A 21 -19.66 11.91 -3.27
C PRO A 21 -19.61 11.79 -1.75
N LEU A 22 -18.54 11.25 -1.14
CA LEU A 22 -18.41 11.01 0.30
C LEU A 22 -17.35 11.87 1.00
N THR A 23 -16.70 12.79 0.29
CA THR A 23 -15.54 13.55 0.80
C THR A 23 -15.85 14.40 2.04
N ASN A 24 -17.07 14.95 2.15
CA ASN A 24 -17.46 15.84 3.24
C ASN A 24 -18.24 15.14 4.37
N LEU A 25 -18.12 13.81 4.48
CA LEU A 25 -18.73 13.04 5.55
C LEU A 25 -17.71 12.68 6.62
N ASP A 26 -18.17 12.56 7.87
CA ASP A 26 -17.37 11.97 8.93
C ASP A 26 -17.07 10.50 8.67
N ALA A 27 -16.08 9.94 9.38
CA ALA A 27 -15.58 8.59 9.11
C ALA A 27 -16.65 7.50 9.24
N ASN A 28 -17.49 7.55 10.29
CA ASN A 28 -18.52 6.54 10.53
C ASN A 28 -19.61 6.59 9.45
N LEU A 29 -20.05 7.79 9.12
CA LEU A 29 -21.06 7.99 8.09
C LEU A 29 -20.53 7.63 6.70
N ARG A 30 -19.25 7.90 6.44
CA ARG A 30 -18.59 7.52 5.18
C ARG A 30 -18.56 6.00 5.02
N GLU A 31 -18.24 5.27 6.09
CA GLU A 31 -18.24 3.81 6.08
C GLU A 31 -19.65 3.25 5.82
N GLU A 32 -20.67 3.74 6.52
CA GLU A 32 -22.06 3.36 6.31
C GLU A 32 -22.50 3.60 4.86
N MET A 33 -22.23 4.80 4.35
CA MET A 33 -22.63 5.19 2.98
C MET A 33 -21.92 4.38 1.87
N ARG A 34 -20.70 3.88 2.11
CA ARG A 34 -20.03 2.95 1.18
C ARG A 34 -20.87 1.69 0.95
N PHE A 35 -21.33 1.08 2.04
CA PHE A 35 -22.17 -0.12 1.97
C PHE A 35 -23.51 0.16 1.30
N GLU A 36 -24.17 1.27 1.65
CA GLU A 36 -25.44 1.66 1.07
C GLU A 36 -25.36 1.88 -0.46
N ILE A 37 -24.33 2.58 -0.94
CA ILE A 37 -24.09 2.78 -2.39
C ILE A 37 -23.91 1.44 -3.08
N ARG A 38 -23.09 0.55 -2.51
CA ARG A 38 -22.80 -0.76 -3.08
C ARG A 38 -24.05 -1.65 -3.14
N GLU A 39 -24.82 -1.70 -2.06
CA GLU A 39 -26.04 -2.48 -1.98
C GLU A 39 -27.09 -1.96 -2.97
N LEU A 40 -27.26 -0.64 -3.04
CA LEU A 40 -28.20 -0.03 -3.97
C LEU A 40 -27.82 -0.29 -5.42
N GLN A 41 -26.54 -0.17 -5.77
CA GLN A 41 -26.01 -0.48 -7.09
C GLN A 41 -26.38 -1.92 -7.49
N ARG A 42 -26.18 -2.88 -6.57
CA ARG A 42 -26.52 -4.30 -6.79
C ARG A 42 -28.04 -4.51 -6.95
N ARG A 43 -28.85 -3.90 -6.09
CA ARG A 43 -30.32 -4.04 -6.15
C ARG A 43 -30.92 -3.44 -7.44
N LYS A 44 -30.37 -2.31 -7.89
CA LYS A 44 -30.87 -1.59 -9.08
C LYS A 44 -30.27 -2.09 -10.39
N GLY A 45 -29.15 -2.82 -10.34
CA GLY A 45 -28.43 -3.24 -11.54
C GLY A 45 -27.84 -2.08 -12.36
N VAL A 46 -27.54 -0.96 -11.71
CA VAL A 46 -27.02 0.27 -12.31
C VAL A 46 -25.51 0.18 -12.45
N THR A 47 -24.98 0.65 -13.58
CA THR A 47 -23.53 0.88 -13.69
C THR A 47 -23.17 2.18 -12.99
N VAL A 48 -22.17 2.15 -12.11
CA VAL A 48 -21.69 3.33 -11.39
C VAL A 48 -20.24 3.61 -11.80
N LEU A 49 -19.96 4.81 -12.29
CA LEU A 49 -18.61 5.33 -12.40
C LEU A 49 -18.35 6.24 -11.20
N TYR A 50 -17.46 5.80 -10.33
CA TYR A 50 -17.13 6.47 -9.08
C TYR A 50 -15.73 7.05 -9.17
N VAL A 51 -15.57 8.35 -9.04
CA VAL A 51 -14.27 9.03 -8.99
C VAL A 51 -13.96 9.39 -7.56
N THR A 52 -12.78 9.01 -7.08
CA THR A 52 -12.32 9.32 -5.73
C THR A 52 -10.80 9.26 -5.62
N HIS A 53 -10.25 10.04 -4.70
CA HIS A 53 -8.87 9.91 -4.22
C HIS A 53 -8.76 9.02 -2.96
N ASP A 54 -9.89 8.60 -2.39
CA ASP A 54 -9.93 7.70 -1.24
C ASP A 54 -9.75 6.25 -1.69
N GLN A 55 -8.55 5.72 -1.42
CA GLN A 55 -8.13 4.38 -1.82
C GLN A 55 -8.96 3.29 -1.13
N GLU A 56 -9.33 3.50 0.14
CA GLU A 56 -10.13 2.53 0.90
C GLU A 56 -11.53 2.41 0.30
N ILE A 57 -12.12 3.53 -0.11
CA ILE A 57 -13.41 3.53 -0.82
C ILE A 57 -13.26 2.78 -2.14
N ALA A 58 -12.27 3.14 -2.95
CA ALA A 58 -12.06 2.51 -4.25
C ALA A 58 -11.89 0.98 -4.13
N LEU A 59 -11.08 0.51 -3.18
CA LEU A 59 -10.87 -0.92 -2.93
C LEU A 59 -12.13 -1.63 -2.42
N ALA A 60 -12.92 -0.97 -1.56
CA ALA A 60 -14.06 -1.61 -0.88
C ALA A 60 -15.29 -1.78 -1.78
N ILE A 61 -15.56 -0.81 -2.68
CA ILE A 61 -16.83 -0.78 -3.41
C ILE A 61 -16.73 -1.12 -4.89
N SER A 62 -15.53 -1.12 -5.48
CA SER A 62 -15.39 -1.32 -6.92
C SER A 62 -15.42 -2.78 -7.34
N ASP A 63 -15.99 -3.08 -8.50
CA ASP A 63 -15.79 -4.35 -9.22
C ASP A 63 -14.54 -4.28 -10.09
N ARG A 64 -14.26 -3.09 -10.64
CA ARG A 64 -13.07 -2.75 -11.41
C ARG A 64 -12.65 -1.33 -11.06
N MET A 65 -11.37 -1.08 -11.06
CA MET A 65 -10.82 0.25 -10.81
C MET A 65 -9.75 0.59 -11.84
N ALA A 66 -9.57 1.88 -12.07
CA ALA A 66 -8.50 2.43 -12.90
C ALA A 66 -7.71 3.44 -12.07
N GLY A 67 -6.41 3.23 -11.91
CA GLY A 67 -5.50 4.21 -11.32
C GLY A 67 -5.01 5.19 -12.39
N LEU A 68 -5.13 6.49 -12.12
CA LEU A 68 -4.64 7.56 -12.99
C LEU A 68 -3.45 8.25 -12.35
N ASP A 69 -2.45 8.61 -13.16
CA ASP A 69 -1.35 9.46 -12.73
C ASP A 69 -1.75 10.95 -12.70
N LYS A 70 -0.80 11.80 -12.33
CA LYS A 70 -0.98 13.27 -12.28
C LYS A 70 -1.32 13.92 -13.62
N ASP A 71 -0.98 13.25 -14.72
CA ASP A 71 -1.23 13.73 -16.09
C ASP A 71 -2.55 13.16 -16.65
N GLY A 72 -3.32 12.40 -15.84
CA GLY A 72 -4.60 11.79 -16.23
C GLY A 72 -4.44 10.54 -17.08
N ARG A 73 -3.23 9.95 -17.15
CA ARG A 73 -3.00 8.72 -17.90
C ARG A 73 -3.35 7.51 -17.02
N ILE A 74 -3.95 6.51 -17.63
CA ILE A 74 -4.28 5.27 -16.93
C ILE A 74 -3.00 4.46 -16.72
N CYS A 75 -2.65 4.22 -15.45
CA CYS A 75 -1.50 3.41 -15.06
C CYS A 75 -1.82 1.92 -14.97
N GLN A 76 -3.02 1.59 -14.49
CA GLN A 76 -3.48 0.22 -14.36
C GLN A 76 -5.01 0.18 -14.32
N ILE A 77 -5.58 -0.88 -14.92
CA ILE A 77 -6.99 -1.24 -14.77
C ILE A 77 -7.06 -2.69 -14.30
N GLY A 78 -7.86 -2.96 -13.27
CA GLY A 78 -8.04 -4.31 -12.75
C GLY A 78 -9.16 -4.40 -11.74
N ASN A 79 -9.38 -5.59 -11.18
CA ASN A 79 -10.16 -5.71 -9.97
C ASN A 79 -9.33 -5.18 -8.77
N PRO A 80 -9.95 -4.82 -7.65
CA PRO A 80 -9.27 -4.23 -6.50
C PRO A 80 -8.10 -5.08 -5.97
N VAL A 81 -8.27 -6.39 -5.89
CA VAL A 81 -7.24 -7.31 -5.39
C VAL A 81 -6.03 -7.32 -6.33
N ASP A 82 -6.23 -7.40 -7.64
CA ASP A 82 -5.12 -7.39 -8.59
C ASP A 82 -4.36 -6.07 -8.58
N VAL A 83 -5.05 -4.93 -8.45
CA VAL A 83 -4.39 -3.62 -8.40
C VAL A 83 -3.58 -3.44 -7.12
N PHE A 84 -4.08 -3.97 -5.99
CA PHE A 84 -3.41 -3.89 -4.69
C PHE A 84 -2.22 -4.87 -4.58
N GLU A 85 -2.43 -6.15 -4.95
CA GLU A 85 -1.45 -7.24 -4.80
C GLU A 85 -0.44 -7.31 -5.94
N ARG A 86 -0.83 -6.89 -7.15
CA ARG A 86 -0.03 -6.95 -8.38
C ARG A 86 0.01 -5.60 -9.09
N PRO A 87 0.50 -4.57 -8.42
CA PRO A 87 0.62 -3.24 -9.01
C PRO A 87 1.58 -3.26 -10.21
N SER A 88 1.18 -2.61 -11.29
CA SER A 88 1.94 -2.59 -12.55
C SER A 88 3.27 -1.81 -12.45
N ASN A 89 3.39 -0.90 -11.48
CA ASN A 89 4.58 -0.07 -11.29
C ASN A 89 4.65 0.50 -9.86
N ALA A 90 5.76 1.14 -9.53
CA ALA A 90 6.01 1.72 -8.22
C ALA A 90 5.03 2.83 -7.84
N PHE A 91 4.52 3.60 -8.82
CA PHE A 91 3.52 4.63 -8.58
C PHE A 91 2.21 4.01 -8.08
N VAL A 92 1.67 3.01 -8.79
CA VAL A 92 0.44 2.32 -8.37
C VAL A 92 0.62 1.67 -7.00
N PHE A 93 1.77 1.03 -6.75
CA PHE A 93 2.07 0.44 -5.45
C PHE A 93 2.02 1.48 -4.32
N ARG A 94 2.69 2.62 -4.48
CA ARG A 94 2.66 3.71 -3.49
C ARG A 94 1.29 4.36 -3.36
N PHE A 95 0.60 4.53 -4.49
CA PHE A 95 -0.72 5.15 -4.50
C PHE A 95 -1.76 4.30 -3.78
N MET A 96 -1.67 2.97 -3.85
CA MET A 96 -2.64 2.04 -3.25
C MET A 96 -2.39 1.73 -1.76
N GLY A 97 -1.69 2.60 -1.04
CA GLY A 97 -1.49 2.50 0.40
C GLY A 97 -0.07 2.81 0.83
N VAL A 98 0.13 2.79 2.14
CA VAL A 98 1.47 3.03 2.70
C VAL A 98 2.44 1.96 2.21
N ALA A 99 3.62 2.40 1.76
CA ALA A 99 4.64 1.53 1.19
C ALA A 99 6.03 1.92 1.67
N ASN A 100 6.83 0.92 1.99
CA ASN A 100 8.27 1.06 2.09
C ASN A 100 8.86 0.90 0.69
N MET A 101 9.75 1.81 0.31
CA MET A 101 10.47 1.78 -0.96
C MET A 101 11.97 1.78 -0.65
N VAL A 102 12.60 0.61 -0.76
CA VAL A 102 14.00 0.39 -0.40
C VAL A 102 14.84 0.35 -1.67
N PRO A 103 15.69 1.36 -1.95
CA PRO A 103 16.66 1.29 -3.04
C PRO A 103 17.61 0.10 -2.83
N ILE A 104 17.86 -0.66 -3.88
CA ILE A 104 18.65 -1.88 -3.81
C ILE A 104 19.76 -1.92 -4.85
N ASP A 105 20.76 -2.73 -4.58
CA ASP A 105 21.77 -3.18 -5.54
C ASP A 105 21.67 -4.71 -5.67
N VAL A 106 21.90 -5.20 -6.88
CA VAL A 106 21.99 -6.64 -7.13
C VAL A 106 23.46 -6.99 -7.38
N ARG A 107 24.02 -7.84 -6.52
CA ARG A 107 25.41 -8.32 -6.61
C ARG A 107 25.43 -9.82 -6.28
N GLU A 108 26.21 -10.61 -7.03
CA GLU A 108 26.43 -12.04 -6.76
C GLU A 108 25.11 -12.84 -6.61
N ASN A 109 24.12 -12.52 -7.42
CA ASN A 109 22.77 -13.12 -7.36
C ASN A 109 22.05 -12.93 -6.01
N LYS A 110 22.37 -11.85 -5.29
CA LYS A 110 21.72 -11.43 -4.04
C LYS A 110 21.25 -9.99 -4.14
N ILE A 111 20.23 -9.68 -3.34
CA ILE A 111 19.69 -8.31 -3.20
C ILE A 111 20.27 -7.68 -1.94
N PHE A 112 20.91 -6.53 -2.11
CA PHE A 112 21.46 -5.72 -1.02
C PHE A 112 20.69 -4.41 -0.90
N VAL A 113 20.64 -3.83 0.28
CA VAL A 113 20.28 -2.42 0.43
C VAL A 113 21.35 -1.59 -0.27
N LYS A 114 20.93 -0.64 -1.10
CA LYS A 114 21.82 0.19 -1.91
C LYS A 114 22.92 0.85 -1.09
N ASN A 115 24.16 0.75 -1.56
CA ASN A 115 25.37 1.29 -0.92
C ASN A 115 25.67 0.68 0.46
N THR A 116 25.20 -0.52 0.75
CA THR A 116 25.51 -1.24 1.99
C THR A 116 25.82 -2.72 1.72
N ASP A 117 26.23 -3.44 2.77
CA ASP A 117 26.41 -4.89 2.73
C ASP A 117 25.25 -5.66 3.38
N ALA A 118 24.14 -4.96 3.69
CA ALA A 118 22.95 -5.59 4.25
C ALA A 118 22.21 -6.39 3.16
N VAL A 119 22.19 -7.71 3.28
CA VAL A 119 21.49 -8.62 2.37
C VAL A 119 20.01 -8.66 2.72
N LEU A 120 19.14 -8.38 1.74
CA LEU A 120 17.68 -8.46 1.88
C LEU A 120 17.13 -9.79 1.38
N SER A 121 17.77 -10.37 0.37
CA SER A 121 17.35 -11.65 -0.23
C SER A 121 18.53 -12.36 -0.86
N ASP A 122 18.58 -13.67 -0.69
CA ASP A 122 19.56 -14.56 -1.34
C ASP A 122 19.12 -15.00 -2.74
N SER A 123 18.00 -14.51 -3.24
CA SER A 123 17.49 -14.80 -4.58
C SER A 123 17.09 -13.53 -5.31
N VAL A 124 17.38 -13.47 -6.60
CA VAL A 124 17.06 -12.35 -7.48
C VAL A 124 15.98 -12.80 -8.46
N PRO A 125 14.90 -12.02 -8.67
CA PRO A 125 13.93 -12.27 -9.74
C PRO A 125 14.61 -12.33 -11.11
N GLY A 126 14.01 -13.03 -12.07
CA GLY A 126 14.56 -13.20 -13.40
C GLY A 126 14.75 -11.91 -14.21
N PHE A 127 14.11 -10.83 -13.79
CA PHE A 127 14.24 -9.49 -14.36
C PHE A 127 14.58 -8.47 -13.28
N VAL A 128 15.61 -7.68 -13.48
CA VAL A 128 16.01 -6.57 -12.60
C VAL A 128 16.01 -5.29 -13.43
N PRO A 129 15.25 -4.26 -13.05
CA PRO A 129 15.24 -2.97 -13.75
C PRO A 129 16.56 -2.20 -13.57
N ASN A 130 16.76 -1.15 -14.38
CA ASN A 130 18.00 -0.35 -14.34
C ASN A 130 18.20 0.38 -13.00
N ASN A 131 17.13 0.89 -12.42
CA ASN A 131 17.16 1.57 -11.12
C ASN A 131 16.26 0.82 -10.12
N PRO A 132 16.71 -0.35 -9.62
CA PRO A 132 15.85 -1.23 -8.87
C PRO A 132 15.49 -0.64 -7.51
N VAL A 133 14.22 -0.71 -7.16
CA VAL A 133 13.68 -0.40 -5.85
C VAL A 133 12.76 -1.52 -5.41
N LEU A 134 12.93 -1.94 -4.17
CA LEU A 134 12.12 -2.98 -3.56
C LEU A 134 10.99 -2.34 -2.78
N GLY A 135 9.75 -2.69 -3.14
CA GLY A 135 8.54 -2.29 -2.43
C GLY A 135 8.08 -3.36 -1.47
N CYS A 136 7.73 -2.97 -0.24
CA CYS A 136 7.00 -3.84 0.68
C CYS A 136 6.01 -3.04 1.52
N ARG A 137 4.89 -3.68 1.92
CA ARG A 137 3.92 -3.05 2.81
C ARG A 137 4.47 -3.02 4.24
N PRO A 138 4.07 -2.05 5.08
CA PRO A 138 4.45 -2.06 6.50
C PRO A 138 4.02 -3.33 7.24
N SER A 139 2.92 -3.96 6.84
CA SER A 139 2.45 -5.25 7.37
C SER A 139 3.33 -6.44 6.98
N ASP A 140 4.15 -6.29 5.95
CA ASP A 140 5.06 -7.33 5.44
C ASP A 140 6.49 -7.17 5.97
N VAL A 141 6.69 -6.26 6.93
CA VAL A 141 7.95 -6.09 7.64
C VAL A 141 7.88 -6.83 8.97
N ASP A 142 8.49 -8.00 9.04
CA ASP A 142 8.65 -8.73 10.28
C ASP A 142 9.81 -8.15 11.10
N ILE A 143 9.54 -7.84 12.37
CA ILE A 143 10.53 -7.38 13.34
C ILE A 143 10.89 -8.55 14.25
N ILE A 144 12.17 -8.80 14.42
CA ILE A 144 12.71 -9.92 15.20
C ILE A 144 13.52 -9.35 16.36
N ARG A 145 13.11 -9.69 17.60
CA ARG A 145 13.72 -9.14 18.82
C ARG A 145 15.18 -9.55 18.96
N GLU A 146 15.49 -10.78 18.69
CA GLU A 146 16.84 -11.34 18.77
C GLU A 146 17.29 -11.76 17.37
N PRO A 147 17.98 -10.86 16.64
CA PRO A 147 18.40 -11.16 15.28
C PRO A 147 19.47 -12.25 15.25
N GLU A 148 19.35 -13.17 14.32
CA GLU A 148 20.37 -14.18 14.04
C GLU A 148 21.63 -13.54 13.41
N PRO A 149 22.81 -14.17 13.57
CA PRO A 149 24.02 -13.69 12.90
C PRO A 149 23.84 -13.57 11.38
N GLY A 150 24.17 -12.42 10.82
CA GLY A 150 24.02 -12.12 9.39
C GLY A 150 22.64 -11.60 8.96
N MET A 151 21.66 -11.57 9.86
CA MET A 151 20.36 -10.97 9.57
C MET A 151 20.46 -9.44 9.46
N PRO A 152 19.76 -8.81 8.52
CA PRO A 152 19.65 -7.36 8.47
C PRO A 152 19.06 -6.81 9.78
N THR A 153 19.65 -5.72 10.29
CA THR A 153 19.21 -5.10 11.55
C THR A 153 18.81 -3.64 11.34
N ALA A 154 17.87 -3.18 12.14
CA ALA A 154 17.44 -1.79 12.19
C ALA A 154 17.44 -1.28 13.63
N THR A 155 17.42 0.04 13.78
CA THR A 155 17.26 0.69 15.09
C THR A 155 15.86 1.32 15.16
N VAL A 156 15.14 1.05 16.23
CA VAL A 156 13.81 1.62 16.45
C VAL A 156 13.94 3.12 16.72
N LYS A 157 13.29 3.95 15.88
CA LYS A 157 13.18 5.40 16.08
C LYS A 157 12.01 5.75 16.98
N ARG A 158 10.87 5.12 16.76
CA ARG A 158 9.67 5.26 17.60
C ARG A 158 8.67 4.16 17.34
N GLY A 159 7.86 3.85 18.35
CA GLY A 159 6.72 2.96 18.25
C GLY A 159 5.46 3.62 18.79
N ASN A 160 4.34 3.48 18.10
CA ASN A 160 3.04 4.01 18.48
C ASN A 160 2.00 2.89 18.49
N LEU A 161 1.23 2.82 19.56
CA LEU A 161 0.02 1.99 19.63
C LEU A 161 -1.14 2.78 18.99
N LEU A 162 -1.66 2.29 17.88
CA LEU A 162 -2.77 2.91 17.15
C LEU A 162 -4.09 2.11 17.26
N GLY A 163 -4.32 1.48 18.41
CA GLY A 163 -5.46 0.60 18.65
C GLY A 163 -5.23 -0.79 18.07
N PRO A 164 -5.75 -1.15 16.88
CA PRO A 164 -5.62 -2.50 16.34
C PRO A 164 -4.21 -2.85 15.85
N ILE A 165 -3.35 -1.85 15.65
CA ILE A 165 -1.97 -2.02 15.17
C ILE A 165 -0.96 -1.27 16.04
N VAL A 166 0.25 -1.83 16.13
CA VAL A 166 1.46 -1.17 16.60
C VAL A 166 2.25 -0.72 15.37
N ASP A 167 2.47 0.59 15.25
CA ASP A 167 3.21 1.22 14.15
C ASP A 167 4.63 1.54 14.60
N GLN A 168 5.62 0.88 14.02
CA GLN A 168 7.04 1.05 14.32
C GLN A 168 7.74 1.78 13.18
N ARG A 169 8.52 2.81 13.54
CA ARG A 169 9.42 3.51 12.62
C ARG A 169 10.84 3.09 12.94
N LEU A 170 11.53 2.60 11.95
CA LEU A 170 12.85 2.01 12.09
C LEU A 170 13.85 2.78 11.24
N ASP A 171 15.08 2.94 11.76
CA ASP A 171 16.23 3.33 10.97
C ASP A 171 16.86 2.05 10.40
N PHE A 172 16.74 1.85 9.12
CA PHE A 172 17.30 0.72 8.41
C PHE A 172 18.29 1.19 7.36
N ALA A 173 19.57 1.02 7.62
CA ALA A 173 20.65 1.46 6.74
C ALA A 173 20.55 2.95 6.35
N GLY A 174 20.18 3.83 7.28
CA GLY A 174 20.03 5.26 7.06
C GLY A 174 18.70 5.68 6.40
N MET A 175 17.80 4.73 6.15
CA MET A 175 16.46 4.99 5.61
C MET A 175 15.39 4.74 6.66
N GLU A 176 14.27 5.45 6.57
CA GLU A 176 13.10 5.13 7.39
C GLU A 176 12.36 3.93 6.79
N LEU A 177 12.25 2.86 7.57
CA LEU A 177 11.41 1.70 7.30
C LEU A 177 10.23 1.71 8.28
N ARG A 178 9.02 1.49 7.77
CA ARG A 178 7.82 1.38 8.60
C ARG A 178 7.39 -0.07 8.71
N ALA A 179 7.10 -0.51 9.94
CA ALA A 179 6.51 -1.83 10.20
C ALA A 179 5.20 -1.67 10.96
N GLN A 180 4.21 -2.47 10.60
CA GLN A 180 2.91 -2.50 11.27
C GLN A 180 2.60 -3.92 11.70
N ILE A 181 2.32 -4.09 12.98
CA ILE A 181 2.07 -5.39 13.60
C ILE A 181 0.69 -5.32 14.25
N ASP A 182 -0.11 -6.37 14.11
CA ASP A 182 -1.34 -6.52 14.89
C ASP A 182 -1.04 -6.38 16.39
N THR A 183 -1.87 -5.64 17.11
CA THR A 183 -1.62 -5.30 18.52
C THR A 183 -1.56 -6.55 19.40
N HIS A 184 -2.43 -7.54 19.20
CA HIS A 184 -2.41 -8.78 19.99
C HIS A 184 -1.13 -9.56 19.71
N LYS A 185 -0.79 -9.73 18.42
CA LYS A 185 0.48 -10.36 18.02
C LYS A 185 1.70 -9.64 18.61
N ALA A 186 1.70 -8.31 18.60
CA ALA A 186 2.79 -7.52 19.16
C ALA A 186 2.94 -7.69 20.67
N VAL A 187 1.84 -7.80 21.41
CA VAL A 187 1.84 -8.05 22.85
C VAL A 187 2.28 -9.48 23.14
N ASP A 188 1.67 -10.47 22.52
CA ASP A 188 1.93 -11.90 22.77
C ASP A 188 3.37 -12.30 22.47
N LEU A 189 3.95 -11.74 21.40
CA LEU A 189 5.33 -12.00 21.00
C LEU A 189 6.33 -10.98 21.54
N ASN A 190 5.90 -10.06 22.41
CA ASN A 190 6.74 -9.00 22.99
C ASN A 190 7.46 -8.17 21.91
N LEU A 191 6.75 -7.77 20.86
CA LEU A 191 7.27 -6.99 19.73
C LEU A 191 6.99 -5.48 19.84
N ILE A 192 6.74 -5.00 21.05
CA ILE A 192 6.67 -3.56 21.36
C ILE A 192 8.07 -3.13 21.79
N PHE A 193 8.64 -2.20 21.05
CA PHE A 193 10.01 -1.75 21.21
C PHE A 193 10.08 -0.30 21.65
N LYS A 194 11.19 0.07 22.28
CA LYS A 194 11.53 1.44 22.67
C LYS A 194 12.49 2.05 21.65
N GLU A 195 12.55 3.37 21.64
CA GLU A 195 13.56 4.10 20.87
C GLU A 195 14.97 3.65 21.26
N GLY A 196 15.79 3.38 20.26
CA GLY A 196 17.16 2.89 20.41
C GLY A 196 17.29 1.37 20.41
N ASP A 197 16.20 0.60 20.55
CA ASP A 197 16.27 -0.86 20.48
C ASP A 197 16.77 -1.31 19.09
N LYS A 198 17.68 -2.28 19.08
CA LYS A 198 18.13 -2.93 17.85
C LYS A 198 17.32 -4.19 17.61
N VAL A 199 16.85 -4.34 16.38
CA VAL A 199 15.96 -5.42 15.97
C VAL A 199 16.40 -6.03 14.65
N GLY A 200 16.11 -7.30 14.44
CA GLY A 200 16.26 -7.96 13.15
C GLY A 200 15.09 -7.59 12.22
N ILE A 201 15.34 -7.56 10.92
CA ILE A 201 14.35 -7.25 9.89
C ILE A 201 14.27 -8.38 8.87
N LYS A 202 13.06 -8.81 8.58
CA LYS A 202 12.76 -9.67 7.45
C LYS A 202 11.61 -9.06 6.64
N LEU A 203 11.80 -8.96 5.33
CA LEU A 203 10.78 -8.44 4.42
C LEU A 203 10.07 -9.61 3.74
N ALA A 204 8.75 -9.66 3.87
CA ALA A 204 7.89 -10.59 3.14
C ALA A 204 7.25 -9.89 1.94
N ASN A 205 6.63 -10.66 1.03
CA ASN A 205 5.83 -10.16 -0.10
C ASN A 205 6.48 -8.98 -0.85
N GLN A 206 7.76 -9.13 -1.15
CA GLN A 206 8.56 -8.09 -1.78
C GLN A 206 8.22 -7.99 -3.27
N LEU A 207 8.07 -6.76 -3.76
CA LEU A 207 7.88 -6.46 -5.18
C LEU A 207 9.04 -5.61 -5.69
N LEU A 208 9.52 -5.92 -6.88
CA LEU A 208 10.63 -5.21 -7.50
C LEU A 208 10.11 -4.25 -8.57
N PHE A 209 10.51 -2.98 -8.48
CA PHE A 209 10.11 -1.92 -9.40
C PHE A 209 11.30 -1.16 -9.95
N ASP A 210 11.10 -0.45 -11.05
CA ASP A 210 12.00 0.61 -11.48
C ASP A 210 11.64 1.91 -10.74
N SER A 211 12.64 2.53 -10.09
CA SER A 211 12.41 3.78 -9.37
C SER A 211 12.00 4.95 -10.31
N ALA A 212 12.30 4.89 -11.60
CA ALA A 212 11.81 5.85 -12.57
C ALA A 212 10.29 5.90 -12.67
N THR A 213 9.60 4.84 -12.25
CA THR A 213 8.12 4.77 -12.25
C THR A 213 7.47 5.29 -10.97
N LEU A 214 8.23 5.87 -10.03
CA LEU A 214 7.72 6.39 -8.76
C LEU A 214 6.86 7.65 -8.92
N GLU A 215 7.09 8.44 -9.97
CA GLU A 215 6.38 9.71 -10.22
C GLU A 215 5.22 9.60 -11.22
N GLY A 216 4.90 8.39 -11.66
CA GLY A 216 3.95 8.13 -12.73
C GLY A 216 4.66 7.64 -13.99
N VAL A 217 3.91 7.03 -14.91
CA VAL A 217 4.48 6.39 -16.08
C VAL A 217 5.09 7.43 -17.01
N SER A 218 6.40 7.54 -17.05
CA SER A 218 7.14 7.99 -18.22
C SER A 218 7.68 6.74 -18.93
N GLY A 219 6.82 6.00 -19.57
CA GLY A 219 7.19 4.87 -20.38
C GLY A 219 6.61 5.10 -21.77
N ASP A 220 7.47 5.41 -22.73
CA ASP A 220 7.15 5.24 -24.12
C ASP A 220 6.77 3.78 -24.36
N ALA A 221 5.57 3.57 -24.91
CA ALA A 221 5.09 2.29 -25.39
C ALA A 221 5.78 1.95 -26.71
#